data_4b2a1cbf86712e47e5762b266bdf06dd
#
_entry.id   4b2a1cbf86712e47e5762b266bdf06dd
#
_cell.length_a   1.000
_cell.length_b   1.000
_cell.length_c   1.000
_cell.angle_alpha   90.00
_cell.angle_beta   90.00
_cell.angle_gamma   90.00
#
_symmetry.space_group_name_H-M   'P 1'
#
loop_
_entity.id
_entity.type
_entity.pdbx_description
1 polymer ?
#
loop_
_entity_poly.entity_id
_entity_poly.type
_entity_poly.pdbx_seq_one_letter_code
_entity_poly.pdbx_strand_id
1 'polypeptide(L)'
;LAAETEVTLLMFEDQDSQQEPAYMTRMLLTGDYLRLDDGQDHGDFALLDRKDGTLYSVSHEEQRTLVIPAQPVIIAPPKKLRHDVEELDAGGVPDVGGNKVSRYYLFTNGTRCTEIYAVKGFYPDAVKALAVFSKTLAGQHAKSMEAMPDSVSSDCDIANNIFAADRHLNMGFPIRQKDFSGRSRQLVTVKDGVIVDASMFELPLGYQKFMPGVLPH
;
A
#
# COMPACT_ATOMS: atom_id res chain seq x y z
N LEU A 1 -16.56 -26.36 12.94
CA LEU A 1 -15.42 -26.13 12.04
C LEU A 1 -15.41 -24.63 11.71
N ALA A 2 -14.29 -23.93 11.92
CA ALA A 2 -14.14 -22.56 11.46
C ALA A 2 -14.30 -22.54 9.94
N ALA A 3 -14.90 -21.47 9.41
CA ALA A 3 -15.01 -21.30 7.98
C ALA A 3 -13.61 -21.00 7.41
N GLU A 4 -13.29 -21.63 6.29
CA GLU A 4 -12.02 -21.44 5.58
C GLU A 4 -12.23 -20.64 4.31
N THR A 5 -11.22 -19.91 3.89
CA THR A 5 -11.20 -19.16 2.62
C THR A 5 -9.86 -19.33 1.92
N GLU A 6 -9.91 -19.31 0.60
CA GLU A 6 -8.72 -19.35 -0.25
C GLU A 6 -8.21 -17.95 -0.53
N VAL A 7 -6.90 -17.76 -0.43
CA VAL A 7 -6.24 -16.47 -0.64
C VAL A 7 -5.03 -16.58 -1.55
N THR A 8 -4.66 -15.45 -2.16
CA THR A 8 -3.30 -15.21 -2.64
C THR A 8 -2.49 -14.59 -1.51
N LEU A 9 -1.40 -15.25 -1.13
CA LEU A 9 -0.47 -14.80 -0.10
C LEU A 9 0.73 -14.13 -0.76
N LEU A 10 1.04 -12.90 -0.31
CA LEU A 10 2.24 -12.18 -0.70
C LEU A 10 3.03 -11.82 0.56
N MET A 11 4.35 -12.07 0.52
CA MET A 11 5.26 -11.67 1.60
C MET A 11 6.24 -10.65 1.04
N PHE A 12 6.37 -9.54 1.74
CA PHE A 12 7.33 -8.49 1.43
C PHE A 12 8.33 -8.32 2.57
N GLU A 13 9.56 -7.99 2.22
CA GLU A 13 10.52 -7.40 3.14
C GLU A 13 10.45 -5.89 2.97
N ASP A 14 10.13 -5.20 4.05
CA ASP A 14 10.02 -3.75 4.15
C ASP A 14 11.16 -3.18 5.01
N GLN A 15 11.61 -1.99 4.67
CA GLN A 15 12.58 -1.24 5.45
C GLN A 15 12.23 0.25 5.39
N ASP A 16 12.02 0.89 6.55
CA ASP A 16 11.59 2.28 6.62
C ASP A 16 12.74 3.27 6.40
N SER A 17 13.95 2.88 6.72
CA SER A 17 15.18 3.63 6.41
C SER A 17 16.39 2.68 6.36
N GLN A 18 17.49 3.14 5.76
CA GLN A 18 18.71 2.33 5.71
C GLN A 18 19.33 2.05 7.09
N GLN A 19 18.99 2.82 8.11
CA GLN A 19 19.47 2.69 9.48
C GLN A 19 18.58 1.77 10.34
N GLU A 20 17.38 1.47 9.89
CA GLU A 20 16.44 0.63 10.62
C GLU A 20 16.48 -0.81 10.10
N PRO A 21 16.17 -1.80 10.96
CA PRO A 21 16.12 -3.19 10.52
C PRO A 21 14.95 -3.41 9.56
N ALA A 22 15.14 -4.32 8.61
CA ALA A 22 14.06 -4.77 7.75
C ALA A 22 13.06 -5.63 8.54
N TYR A 23 11.81 -5.61 8.12
CA TYR A 23 10.72 -6.41 8.70
C TYR A 23 9.85 -7.01 7.59
N MET A 24 9.11 -8.06 7.96
CA MET A 24 8.22 -8.74 7.02
C MET A 24 6.81 -8.17 7.09
N THR A 25 6.21 -7.95 5.92
CA THR A 25 4.78 -7.64 5.78
C THR A 25 4.12 -8.74 4.98
N ARG A 26 3.06 -9.33 5.55
CA ARG A 26 2.20 -10.29 4.86
C ARG A 26 0.99 -9.58 4.30
N MET A 27 0.65 -9.90 3.05
CA MET A 27 -0.62 -9.52 2.42
C MET A 27 -1.40 -10.79 2.08
N LEU A 28 -2.67 -10.82 2.48
CA LEU A 28 -3.63 -11.86 2.13
C LEU A 28 -4.73 -11.23 1.28
N LEU A 29 -4.86 -11.71 0.05
CA LEU A 29 -5.79 -11.15 -0.94
C LEU A 29 -6.91 -12.14 -1.24
N THR A 30 -8.15 -11.66 -1.12
CA THR A 30 -9.37 -12.31 -1.62
C THR A 30 -10.04 -11.43 -2.68
N GLY A 31 -11.15 -11.89 -3.25
CA GLY A 31 -11.98 -11.07 -4.14
C GLY A 31 -12.51 -9.80 -3.46
N ASP A 32 -12.82 -9.88 -2.17
CA ASP A 32 -13.49 -8.82 -1.41
C ASP A 32 -12.55 -8.00 -0.51
N TYR A 33 -11.42 -8.58 -0.07
CA TYR A 33 -10.55 -7.99 0.93
C TYR A 33 -9.07 -8.03 0.56
N LEU A 34 -8.32 -7.06 1.09
CA LEU A 34 -6.86 -7.11 1.23
C LEU A 34 -6.52 -6.91 2.71
N ARG A 35 -5.90 -7.92 3.32
CA ARG A 35 -5.38 -7.84 4.69
C ARG A 35 -3.86 -7.68 4.66
N LEU A 36 -3.35 -6.77 5.50
CA LEU A 36 -1.92 -6.55 5.73
C LEU A 36 -1.62 -6.76 7.20
N ASP A 37 -0.62 -7.57 7.51
CA ASP A 37 -0.13 -7.82 8.86
C ASP A 37 1.37 -8.18 8.87
N ASP A 38 1.93 -8.49 10.03
CA ASP A 38 3.33 -8.88 10.23
C ASP A 38 3.60 -10.39 10.07
N GLY A 39 2.59 -11.14 9.63
CA GLY A 39 2.65 -12.60 9.51
C GLY A 39 2.09 -13.34 10.73
N GLN A 40 1.61 -12.63 11.74
CA GLN A 40 0.95 -13.23 12.91
C GLN A 40 -0.58 -13.17 12.75
N ASP A 41 -1.25 -14.32 12.86
CA ASP A 41 -2.69 -14.41 12.62
C ASP A 41 -3.53 -13.63 13.65
N HIS A 42 -2.99 -13.44 14.85
CA HIS A 42 -3.65 -12.75 15.97
C HIS A 42 -3.00 -11.40 16.31
N GLY A 43 -2.06 -10.93 15.50
CA GLY A 43 -1.45 -9.61 15.63
C GLY A 43 -2.34 -8.49 15.08
N ASP A 44 -1.86 -7.24 15.24
CA ASP A 44 -2.49 -6.07 14.65
C ASP A 44 -2.51 -6.19 13.11
N PHE A 45 -3.53 -5.64 12.48
CA PHE A 45 -3.67 -5.74 11.03
C PHE A 45 -4.39 -4.54 10.42
N ALA A 46 -4.16 -4.34 9.13
CA ALA A 46 -4.99 -3.48 8.31
C ALA A 46 -5.85 -4.34 7.37
N LEU A 47 -7.11 -3.96 7.21
CA LEU A 47 -8.09 -4.64 6.35
C LEU A 47 -8.73 -3.62 5.40
N LEU A 48 -8.52 -3.81 4.11
CA LEU A 48 -9.20 -3.05 3.07
C LEU A 48 -10.43 -3.82 2.61
N ASP A 49 -11.59 -3.21 2.71
CA ASP A 49 -12.78 -3.64 1.97
C ASP A 49 -12.64 -3.12 0.53
N ARG A 50 -12.47 -4.03 -0.42
CA ARG A 50 -12.23 -3.69 -1.83
C ARG A 50 -13.47 -3.17 -2.55
N LYS A 51 -14.65 -3.42 -2.00
CA LYS A 51 -15.93 -3.04 -2.59
C LYS A 51 -16.19 -1.55 -2.46
N ASP A 52 -15.98 -1.00 -1.27
CA ASP A 52 -16.21 0.41 -0.97
C ASP A 52 -14.93 1.23 -0.73
N GLY A 53 -13.78 0.56 -0.64
CA GLY A 53 -12.48 1.18 -0.43
C GLY A 53 -12.22 1.60 1.01
N THR A 54 -13.04 1.19 1.98
CA THR A 54 -12.81 1.50 3.38
C THR A 54 -11.62 0.70 3.92
N LEU A 55 -10.69 1.39 4.56
CA LEU A 55 -9.54 0.78 5.22
C LEU A 55 -9.75 0.81 6.73
N TYR A 56 -9.60 -0.35 7.36
CA TYR A 56 -9.64 -0.53 8.81
C TYR A 56 -8.24 -0.82 9.32
N SER A 57 -7.80 -0.13 10.37
CA SER A 57 -6.57 -0.47 11.09
C SER A 57 -6.94 -0.91 12.50
N VAL A 58 -6.64 -2.17 12.80
CA VAL A 58 -7.02 -2.83 14.04
C VAL A 58 -5.81 -2.93 14.96
N SER A 59 -5.95 -2.40 16.18
CA SER A 59 -5.00 -2.61 17.28
C SER A 59 -5.64 -3.47 18.36
N HIS A 60 -5.06 -4.64 18.59
CA HIS A 60 -5.51 -5.56 19.63
C HIS A 60 -5.10 -5.09 21.03
N GLU A 61 -3.94 -4.47 21.16
CA GLU A 61 -3.46 -3.91 22.42
C GLU A 61 -4.39 -2.78 22.92
N GLU A 62 -4.79 -1.88 22.01
CA GLU A 62 -5.68 -0.76 22.35
C GLU A 62 -7.17 -1.12 22.29
N GLN A 63 -7.53 -2.29 21.77
CA GLN A 63 -8.90 -2.71 21.48
C GLN A 63 -9.68 -1.67 20.65
N ARG A 64 -9.04 -1.17 19.62
CA ARG A 64 -9.55 -0.10 18.76
C ARG A 64 -9.45 -0.46 17.29
N THR A 65 -10.36 0.12 16.51
CA THR A 65 -10.35 0.07 15.06
C THR A 65 -10.44 1.47 14.49
N LEU A 66 -9.37 1.92 13.85
CA LEU A 66 -9.38 3.14 13.05
C LEU A 66 -10.08 2.85 11.72
N VAL A 67 -11.07 3.67 11.37
CA VAL A 67 -11.85 3.55 10.14
C VAL A 67 -11.49 4.71 9.20
N ILE A 68 -10.90 4.39 8.05
CA ILE A 68 -10.54 5.35 7.01
C ILE A 68 -11.43 5.10 5.80
N PRO A 69 -12.51 5.88 5.62
CA PRO A 69 -13.39 5.72 4.47
C PRO A 69 -12.69 6.18 3.18
N ALA A 70 -13.03 5.55 2.07
CA ALA A 70 -12.63 6.04 0.77
C ALA A 70 -13.20 7.43 0.53
N GLN A 71 -12.36 8.34 0.07
CA GLN A 71 -12.76 9.68 -0.29
C GLN A 71 -11.86 10.21 -1.40
N PRO A 72 -12.40 11.01 -2.33
CA PRO A 72 -11.60 11.57 -3.41
C PRO A 72 -10.65 12.64 -2.87
N VAL A 73 -9.52 12.82 -3.56
CA VAL A 73 -8.65 13.98 -3.38
C VAL A 73 -9.29 15.15 -4.13
N ILE A 74 -9.90 16.09 -3.40
CA ILE A 74 -10.62 17.23 -3.96
C ILE A 74 -9.84 18.55 -3.89
N ILE A 75 -8.76 18.58 -3.10
CA ILE A 75 -7.88 19.74 -3.01
C ILE A 75 -6.95 19.84 -4.22
N ALA A 76 -6.61 21.04 -4.63
CA ALA A 76 -5.58 21.25 -5.63
C ALA A 76 -4.18 21.12 -5.01
N PRO A 77 -3.17 20.64 -5.76
CA PRO A 77 -1.80 20.66 -5.26
C PRO A 77 -1.35 22.14 -5.03
N PRO A 78 -0.52 22.38 -4.01
CA PRO A 78 -0.06 23.75 -3.67
C PRO A 78 0.77 24.40 -4.77
N LYS A 79 1.26 23.61 -5.72
CA LYS A 79 1.99 24.01 -6.91
C LYS A 79 1.73 23.06 -8.06
N LYS A 80 2.07 23.46 -9.29
CA LYS A 80 1.97 22.58 -10.45
C LYS A 80 2.92 21.39 -10.29
N LEU A 81 2.37 20.17 -10.40
CA LEU A 81 3.12 18.93 -10.40
C LEU A 81 3.21 18.38 -11.82
N ARG A 82 4.44 18.20 -12.31
CA ARG A 82 4.71 17.51 -13.57
C ARG A 82 5.35 16.16 -13.25
N HIS A 83 4.71 15.08 -13.70
CA HIS A 83 5.15 13.72 -13.51
C HIS A 83 5.80 13.19 -14.79
N ASP A 84 6.98 12.59 -14.67
CA ASP A 84 7.70 11.96 -15.75
C ASP A 84 8.11 10.55 -15.33
N VAL A 85 8.26 9.66 -16.30
CA VAL A 85 8.69 8.26 -16.12
C VAL A 85 9.86 7.99 -17.05
N GLU A 86 10.90 7.36 -16.55
CA GLU A 86 12.02 6.85 -17.32
C GLU A 86 12.09 5.33 -17.17
N GLU A 87 12.05 4.61 -18.29
CA GLU A 87 12.28 3.16 -18.30
C GLU A 87 13.77 2.89 -18.50
N LEU A 88 14.31 1.99 -17.69
CA LEU A 88 15.71 1.61 -17.69
C LEU A 88 15.87 0.11 -17.91
N ASP A 89 17.09 -0.32 -18.27
CA ASP A 89 17.43 -1.72 -18.24
C ASP A 89 17.38 -2.27 -16.81
N ALA A 90 16.76 -3.43 -16.63
CA ALA A 90 16.66 -4.08 -15.33
C ALA A 90 17.97 -4.72 -14.84
N GLY A 91 19.05 -4.64 -15.61
CA GLY A 91 20.39 -5.09 -15.19
C GLY A 91 20.53 -6.60 -15.05
N GLY A 92 19.82 -7.39 -15.87
CA GLY A 92 19.90 -8.86 -15.83
C GLY A 92 19.09 -9.49 -14.69
N VAL A 93 18.13 -8.75 -14.12
CA VAL A 93 17.16 -9.34 -13.19
C VAL A 93 16.37 -10.44 -13.91
N PRO A 94 16.29 -11.66 -13.35
CA PRO A 94 15.57 -12.77 -13.97
C PRO A 94 14.07 -12.45 -14.15
N ASP A 95 13.47 -13.05 -15.17
CA ASP A 95 12.02 -13.00 -15.36
C ASP A 95 11.28 -13.54 -14.14
N VAL A 96 10.12 -12.97 -13.82
CA VAL A 96 9.27 -13.36 -12.71
C VAL A 96 7.93 -13.84 -13.25
N GLY A 97 7.53 -15.07 -12.88
CA GLY A 97 6.30 -15.66 -13.37
C GLY A 97 6.24 -15.77 -14.91
N GLY A 98 7.38 -15.96 -15.56
CA GLY A 98 7.49 -16.02 -17.03
C GLY A 98 7.41 -14.64 -17.72
N ASN A 99 7.37 -13.55 -16.97
CA ASN A 99 7.27 -12.20 -17.49
C ASN A 99 8.55 -11.42 -17.23
N LYS A 100 8.92 -10.57 -18.23
CA LYS A 100 10.09 -9.70 -18.13
C LYS A 100 9.92 -8.67 -17.02
N VAL A 101 10.97 -8.47 -16.24
CA VAL A 101 11.08 -7.38 -15.26
C VAL A 101 11.57 -6.13 -15.98
N SER A 102 10.90 -5.01 -15.75
CA SER A 102 11.34 -3.68 -16.20
C SER A 102 11.64 -2.80 -15.00
N ARG A 103 12.60 -1.89 -15.18
CA ARG A 103 13.04 -0.93 -14.16
C ARG A 103 12.60 0.47 -14.55
N TYR A 104 12.10 1.24 -13.59
CA TYR A 104 11.59 2.59 -13.83
C TYR A 104 12.08 3.56 -12.76
N TYR A 105 12.34 4.80 -13.19
CA TYR A 105 12.38 5.95 -12.30
C TYR A 105 11.13 6.79 -12.50
N LEU A 106 10.49 7.17 -11.38
CA LEU A 106 9.36 8.09 -11.37
C LEU A 106 9.83 9.45 -10.84
N PHE A 107 9.53 10.48 -11.61
CA PHE A 107 9.92 11.86 -11.29
C PHE A 107 8.70 12.74 -11.01
N THR A 108 8.92 13.77 -10.21
CA THR A 108 8.01 14.90 -10.06
C THR A 108 8.83 16.18 -10.08
N ASN A 109 8.49 17.10 -10.97
CA ASN A 109 9.20 18.35 -11.19
C ASN A 109 10.72 18.18 -11.35
N GLY A 110 11.15 17.14 -12.07
CA GLY A 110 12.54 16.82 -12.31
C GLY A 110 13.27 16.12 -11.17
N THR A 111 12.63 15.94 -10.00
CA THR A 111 13.21 15.20 -8.87
C THR A 111 12.81 13.74 -8.95
N ARG A 112 13.76 12.81 -8.80
CA ARG A 112 13.50 11.38 -8.75
C ARG A 112 12.85 11.02 -7.40
N CYS A 113 11.60 10.55 -7.45
CA CYS A 113 10.81 10.22 -6.28
C CYS A 113 10.82 8.74 -5.94
N THR A 114 10.89 7.88 -6.95
CA THR A 114 10.77 6.43 -6.73
C THR A 114 11.55 5.66 -7.80
N GLU A 115 12.18 4.58 -7.40
CA GLU A 115 12.72 3.54 -8.27
C GLU A 115 11.86 2.28 -8.11
N ILE A 116 11.48 1.66 -9.22
CA ILE A 116 10.62 0.49 -9.24
C ILE A 116 11.16 -0.55 -10.20
N TYR A 117 11.15 -1.81 -9.77
CA TYR A 117 11.21 -2.98 -10.62
C TYR A 117 9.80 -3.58 -10.66
N ALA A 118 9.20 -3.65 -11.83
CA ALA A 118 7.83 -4.07 -12.01
C ALA A 118 7.67 -5.11 -13.11
N VAL A 119 6.60 -5.89 -13.01
CA VAL A 119 6.25 -6.97 -13.93
C VAL A 119 4.86 -6.75 -14.46
N LYS A 120 4.74 -6.43 -15.76
CA LYS A 120 3.43 -6.26 -16.41
C LYS A 120 2.69 -7.59 -16.49
N GLY A 121 1.39 -7.57 -16.18
CA GLY A 121 0.54 -8.75 -16.26
C GLY A 121 0.71 -9.76 -15.12
N PHE A 122 1.64 -9.54 -14.22
CA PHE A 122 1.83 -10.35 -13.03
C PHE A 122 0.86 -9.91 -11.93
N TYR A 123 0.10 -10.82 -11.37
CA TYR A 123 -0.91 -10.58 -10.31
C TYR A 123 -1.75 -9.30 -10.50
N PRO A 124 -2.49 -9.15 -11.62
CA PRO A 124 -3.25 -7.93 -11.92
C PRO A 124 -4.33 -7.63 -10.88
N ASP A 125 -4.86 -8.63 -10.19
CA ASP A 125 -5.83 -8.42 -9.12
C ASP A 125 -5.20 -7.81 -7.86
N ALA A 126 -3.98 -8.21 -7.53
CA ALA A 126 -3.21 -7.58 -6.46
C ALA A 126 -2.87 -6.11 -6.80
N VAL A 127 -2.53 -5.81 -8.05
CA VAL A 127 -2.31 -4.43 -8.51
C VAL A 127 -3.57 -3.58 -8.31
N LYS A 128 -4.76 -4.10 -8.64
CA LYS A 128 -6.03 -3.41 -8.42
C LYS A 128 -6.29 -3.15 -6.92
N ALA A 129 -6.07 -4.16 -6.07
CA ALA A 129 -6.26 -4.01 -4.62
C ALA A 129 -5.30 -2.96 -4.03
N LEU A 130 -4.03 -2.99 -4.42
CA LEU A 130 -3.03 -2.00 -4.00
C LEU A 130 -3.37 -0.59 -4.49
N ALA A 131 -3.96 -0.45 -5.69
CA ALA A 131 -4.41 0.85 -6.20
C ALA A 131 -5.56 1.42 -5.34
N VAL A 132 -6.55 0.59 -4.96
CA VAL A 132 -7.62 1.02 -4.04
C VAL A 132 -7.04 1.43 -2.70
N PHE A 133 -6.15 0.63 -2.13
CA PHE A 133 -5.45 0.93 -0.88
C PHE A 133 -4.72 2.29 -0.93
N SER A 134 -3.92 2.50 -1.98
CA SER A 134 -3.17 3.76 -2.17
C SER A 134 -4.10 4.97 -2.30
N LYS A 135 -5.22 4.83 -3.01
CA LYS A 135 -6.21 5.91 -3.19
C LYS A 135 -6.92 6.26 -1.89
N THR A 136 -7.26 5.26 -1.08
CA THR A 136 -7.89 5.49 0.23
C THR A 136 -6.94 6.27 1.15
N LEU A 137 -5.67 5.87 1.22
CA LEU A 137 -4.67 6.61 1.98
C LEU A 137 -4.45 8.03 1.43
N ALA A 138 -4.43 8.19 0.11
CA ALA A 138 -4.27 9.51 -0.52
C ALA A 138 -5.39 10.48 -0.13
N GLY A 139 -6.64 10.02 -0.08
CA GLY A 139 -7.77 10.82 0.39
C GLY A 139 -7.60 11.25 1.85
N GLN A 140 -7.12 10.37 2.71
CA GLN A 140 -6.84 10.71 4.11
C GLN A 140 -5.66 11.69 4.25
N HIS A 141 -4.58 11.49 3.48
CA HIS A 141 -3.45 12.43 3.47
C HIS A 141 -3.84 13.80 2.96
N ALA A 142 -4.71 13.88 1.96
CA ALA A 142 -5.25 15.14 1.46
C ALA A 142 -6.01 15.92 2.55
N LYS A 143 -6.84 15.24 3.33
CA LYS A 143 -7.51 15.85 4.49
C LYS A 143 -6.54 16.35 5.54
N SER A 144 -5.51 15.56 5.85
CA SER A 144 -4.48 15.97 6.81
C SER A 144 -3.71 17.19 6.33
N MET A 145 -3.39 17.27 5.04
CA MET A 145 -2.73 18.41 4.44
C MET A 145 -3.62 19.67 4.46
N GLU A 146 -4.92 19.54 4.20
CA GLU A 146 -5.88 20.64 4.30
C GLU A 146 -5.99 21.19 5.72
N ALA A 147 -5.94 20.31 6.72
CA ALA A 147 -5.98 20.70 8.14
C ALA A 147 -4.67 21.37 8.62
N MET A 148 -3.53 21.07 7.98
CA MET A 148 -2.21 21.60 8.31
C MET A 148 -1.49 22.14 7.06
N PRO A 149 -1.95 23.26 6.47
CA PRO A 149 -1.44 23.75 5.19
C PRO A 149 0.02 24.22 5.24
N ASP A 150 0.53 24.58 6.41
CA ASP A 150 1.90 25.06 6.61
C ASP A 150 2.92 23.94 6.79
N SER A 151 2.50 22.66 6.70
CA SER A 151 3.43 21.54 6.74
C SER A 151 4.34 21.58 5.51
N VAL A 152 5.67 21.59 5.75
CA VAL A 152 6.67 21.55 4.67
C VAL A 152 6.74 20.13 4.11
N SER A 153 6.24 19.96 2.88
CA SER A 153 6.32 18.68 2.16
C SER A 153 7.03 18.88 0.84
N SER A 154 7.88 17.93 0.48
CA SER A 154 8.56 17.91 -0.82
C SER A 154 7.60 17.59 -1.96
N ASP A 155 8.00 17.88 -3.21
CA ASP A 155 7.22 17.51 -4.39
C ASP A 155 7.00 16.00 -4.48
N CYS A 156 7.99 15.22 -4.07
CA CYS A 156 7.88 13.76 -4.00
C CYS A 156 6.90 13.29 -2.92
N ASP A 157 6.88 13.94 -1.74
CA ASP A 157 5.92 13.61 -0.68
C ASP A 157 4.47 13.78 -1.14
N ILE A 158 4.15 14.97 -1.64
CA ILE A 158 2.78 15.27 -2.07
C ILE A 158 2.37 14.46 -3.30
N ALA A 159 3.30 14.17 -4.21
CA ALA A 159 3.04 13.33 -5.37
C ALA A 159 2.78 11.88 -4.94
N ASN A 160 3.68 11.26 -4.18
CA ASN A 160 3.61 9.85 -3.84
C ASN A 160 2.51 9.52 -2.82
N ASN A 161 2.14 10.48 -1.96
CA ASN A 161 1.17 10.23 -0.90
C ASN A 161 -0.23 10.78 -1.21
N ILE A 162 -0.38 11.70 -2.18
CA ILE A 162 -1.67 12.35 -2.44
C ILE A 162 -2.03 12.37 -3.92
N PHE A 163 -1.31 13.16 -4.74
CA PHE A 163 -1.79 13.50 -6.07
C PHE A 163 -1.50 12.47 -7.16
N ALA A 164 -0.58 11.54 -6.90
CA ALA A 164 -0.21 10.45 -7.80
C ALA A 164 0.18 9.18 -7.02
N ALA A 165 -0.56 8.87 -5.95
CA ALA A 165 -0.22 7.84 -4.97
C ALA A 165 -0.17 6.42 -5.56
N ASP A 166 -0.95 6.14 -6.60
CA ASP A 166 -1.00 4.84 -7.28
C ASP A 166 -0.21 4.78 -8.59
N ARG A 167 0.50 5.86 -8.98
CA ARG A 167 1.20 5.93 -10.28
C ARG A 167 2.23 4.82 -10.48
N HIS A 168 2.85 4.35 -9.40
CA HIS A 168 3.84 3.27 -9.44
C HIS A 168 3.23 1.93 -9.90
N LEU A 169 1.92 1.74 -9.71
CA LEU A 169 1.19 0.54 -10.13
C LEU A 169 0.85 0.52 -11.62
N ASN A 170 0.98 1.65 -12.31
CA ASN A 170 0.80 1.73 -13.76
C ASN A 170 1.89 0.98 -14.53
N MET A 171 3.02 0.70 -13.87
CA MET A 171 4.15 -0.06 -14.46
C MET A 171 3.94 -1.58 -14.38
N GLY A 172 2.92 -2.05 -13.69
CA GLY A 172 2.66 -3.45 -13.38
C GLY A 172 2.84 -3.76 -11.90
N PHE A 173 2.97 -5.05 -11.55
CA PHE A 173 3.16 -5.45 -10.17
C PHE A 173 4.58 -5.08 -9.68
N PRO A 174 4.71 -4.26 -8.61
CA PRO A 174 6.02 -3.86 -8.11
C PRO A 174 6.65 -4.99 -7.28
N ILE A 175 7.71 -5.60 -7.80
CA ILE A 175 8.47 -6.62 -7.08
C ILE A 175 9.58 -6.04 -6.19
N ARG A 176 10.01 -4.82 -6.50
CA ARG A 176 10.97 -4.05 -5.71
C ARG A 176 10.73 -2.57 -5.92
N GLN A 177 10.73 -1.82 -4.85
CA GLN A 177 10.62 -0.35 -4.92
C GLN A 177 11.46 0.30 -3.83
N LYS A 178 11.95 1.50 -4.13
CA LYS A 178 12.64 2.36 -3.18
C LYS A 178 12.21 3.80 -3.43
N ASP A 179 11.78 4.49 -2.39
CA ASP A 179 11.37 5.89 -2.50
C ASP A 179 12.50 6.86 -2.14
N PHE A 180 12.25 8.14 -2.37
CA PHE A 180 13.20 9.23 -2.11
C PHE A 180 13.55 9.39 -0.62
N SER A 181 12.71 8.91 0.31
CA SER A 181 12.96 8.95 1.75
C SER A 181 13.88 7.82 2.22
N GLY A 182 14.17 6.85 1.35
CA GLY A 182 14.96 5.68 1.64
C GLY A 182 14.16 4.45 2.07
N ARG A 183 12.83 4.56 2.13
CA ARG A 183 11.97 3.39 2.33
C ARG A 183 12.06 2.44 1.15
N SER A 184 12.16 1.17 1.44
CA SER A 184 12.20 0.13 0.42
C SER A 184 11.27 -1.01 0.73
N ARG A 185 10.80 -1.68 -0.32
CA ARG A 185 9.97 -2.89 -0.27
C ARG A 185 10.43 -3.86 -1.33
N GLN A 186 10.51 -5.13 -0.98
CA GLN A 186 10.85 -6.20 -1.91
C GLN A 186 9.93 -7.40 -1.73
N LEU A 187 9.38 -7.91 -2.84
CA LEU A 187 8.63 -9.14 -2.83
C LEU A 187 9.56 -10.32 -2.54
N VAL A 188 9.20 -11.12 -1.54
CA VAL A 188 9.96 -12.32 -1.13
C VAL A 188 9.27 -13.58 -1.63
N THR A 189 7.94 -13.64 -1.47
CA THR A 189 7.17 -14.83 -1.82
C THR A 189 5.78 -14.43 -2.30
N VAL A 190 5.27 -15.17 -3.27
CA VAL A 190 3.87 -15.16 -3.65
C VAL A 190 3.38 -16.60 -3.79
N LYS A 191 2.20 -16.90 -3.27
CA LYS A 191 1.54 -18.20 -3.34
C LYS A 191 0.05 -18.03 -3.54
N ASP A 192 -0.50 -18.75 -4.52
CA ASP A 192 -1.94 -18.86 -4.73
C ASP A 192 -2.50 -20.08 -4.01
N GLY A 193 -3.81 -20.09 -3.79
CA GLY A 193 -4.53 -21.24 -3.26
C GLY A 193 -4.18 -21.56 -1.81
N VAL A 194 -3.72 -20.58 -1.03
CA VAL A 194 -3.46 -20.76 0.41
C VAL A 194 -4.78 -20.74 1.15
N ILE A 195 -5.02 -21.74 1.99
CA ILE A 195 -6.23 -21.84 2.81
C ILE A 195 -5.94 -21.19 4.17
N VAL A 196 -6.79 -20.25 4.57
CA VAL A 196 -6.72 -19.58 5.87
C VAL A 196 -8.10 -19.57 6.53
N ASP A 197 -8.13 -19.27 7.84
CA ASP A 197 -9.38 -19.07 8.57
C ASP A 197 -10.08 -17.79 8.05
N ALA A 198 -11.36 -17.90 7.68
CA ALA A 198 -12.13 -16.79 7.15
C ALA A 198 -12.28 -15.64 8.17
N SER A 199 -12.19 -15.93 9.48
CA SER A 199 -12.21 -14.91 10.53
C SER A 199 -11.05 -13.92 10.46
N MET A 200 -10.00 -14.24 9.74
CA MET A 200 -8.90 -13.29 9.48
C MET A 200 -9.34 -12.04 8.70
N PHE A 201 -10.49 -12.10 8.03
CA PHE A 201 -11.09 -10.97 7.31
C PHE A 201 -12.27 -10.35 8.04
N GLU A 202 -12.46 -10.65 9.31
CA GLU A 202 -13.49 -10.09 10.16
C GLU A 202 -12.91 -9.04 11.13
N LEU A 203 -13.70 -8.01 11.40
CA LEU A 203 -13.33 -7.02 12.41
C LEU A 203 -13.67 -7.55 13.80
N PRO A 204 -12.78 -7.36 14.80
CA PRO A 204 -13.05 -7.79 16.16
C PRO A 204 -14.32 -7.16 16.73
N LEU A 205 -15.17 -7.98 17.34
CA LEU A 205 -16.37 -7.51 18.02
C LEU A 205 -15.99 -6.75 19.30
N GLY A 206 -16.71 -5.66 19.57
CA GLY A 206 -16.54 -4.90 20.81
C GLY A 206 -15.40 -3.88 20.80
N TYR A 207 -14.58 -3.82 19.75
CA TYR A 207 -13.54 -2.80 19.64
C TYR A 207 -14.16 -1.44 19.32
N GLN A 208 -13.64 -0.40 19.98
CA GLN A 208 -14.07 0.97 19.72
C GLN A 208 -13.63 1.40 18.31
N LYS A 209 -14.61 1.81 17.50
CA LYS A 209 -14.33 2.39 16.17
C LYS A 209 -14.20 3.89 16.27
N PHE A 210 -13.21 4.46 15.57
CA PHE A 210 -13.00 5.90 15.47
C PHE A 210 -12.48 6.27 14.09
N MET A 211 -12.63 7.54 13.72
CA MET A 211 -12.14 8.08 12.45
C MET A 211 -10.92 8.98 12.68
N PRO A 212 -10.03 9.16 11.66
CA PRO A 212 -8.90 10.07 11.77
C PRO A 212 -9.36 11.49 12.12
N GLY A 213 -8.64 12.16 13.04
CA GLY A 213 -8.95 13.52 13.48
C GLY A 213 -10.11 13.63 14.49
N VAL A 214 -10.75 12.54 14.85
CA VAL A 214 -11.76 12.47 15.91
C VAL A 214 -11.13 11.77 17.10
N LEU A 215 -10.97 12.52 18.21
CA LEU A 215 -10.54 11.91 19.48
C LEU A 215 -11.63 10.96 19.96
N PRO A 216 -11.30 9.75 20.37
CA PRO A 216 -12.26 8.85 20.99
C PRO A 216 -12.74 9.45 22.33
N HIS A 217 -14.04 9.44 22.54
CA HIS A 217 -14.68 9.87 23.78
C HIS A 217 -14.60 8.80 24.86
#